data_875676933e25e43b2eea10ffd7664051
#
_entry.id   875676933e25e43b2eea10ffd7664051
#
_cell.length_a   1.000
_cell.length_b   1.000
_cell.length_c   1.000
_cell.angle_alpha   90.00
_cell.angle_beta   90.00
_cell.angle_gamma   90.00
#
_symmetry.space_group_name_H-M   'P 1'
#
loop_
_entity.id
_entity.type
_entity.pdbx_description
1 polymer ?
#
loop_
_entity_poly.entity_id
_entity_poly.type
_entity_poly.pdbx_seq_one_letter_code
_entity_poly.pdbx_strand_id
1 'polypeptide(L)'
;MTGATGYVGGRLVPRLLEHGHTVRTTTTGNPDRESPWWGDRVETFVMDVLDPEQVAEACEGIDAVYYLIHGMGGDDFARTDRQAAHNLADAVRAQGVDRVVYLSGIVPDAGDDQLSEHITSRREVEQILSESPATVVVLRAAVLLGSGSTSFEIIRQVSERMPVHTVPTWMDSLVQPIAVVDALEALVGALDYSGPSRHFDVGGPDRLRYGALLDAYTSHVGLQRPTVDVPLLPTALVGTLVGSLTDVPRPTVEALVESLRHDMVAADDDFLALLPTGHRLVGLDEAFRRALAPRTTSPHEADPMGPLPQDPAWADGGDERPALAKVVDAVKDALPST
;
A
#
# COMPACT_ATOMS: atom_id res chain seq x y z
N MET A 1 10.46 2.55 13.32
CA MET A 1 9.54 2.36 12.16
C MET A 1 10.25 2.77 10.89
N THR A 2 10.38 1.87 9.92
CA THR A 2 10.82 2.18 8.56
C THR A 2 9.63 2.61 7.70
N GLY A 3 9.86 3.42 6.67
CA GLY A 3 8.79 3.90 5.79
C GLY A 3 7.78 4.86 6.44
N ALA A 4 8.18 5.55 7.50
CA ALA A 4 7.32 6.46 8.26
C ALA A 4 6.78 7.65 7.45
N THR A 5 7.49 8.09 6.41
CA THR A 5 7.06 9.17 5.51
C THR A 5 6.20 8.68 4.34
N GLY A 6 6.03 7.35 4.20
CA GLY A 6 5.15 6.76 3.19
C GLY A 6 3.67 6.88 3.55
N TYR A 7 2.80 6.45 2.63
CA TYR A 7 1.34 6.54 2.77
C TYR A 7 0.81 5.94 4.08
N VAL A 8 1.15 4.68 4.36
CA VAL A 8 0.69 3.98 5.57
C VAL A 8 1.45 4.49 6.80
N GLY A 9 2.78 4.60 6.72
CA GLY A 9 3.61 5.03 7.85
C GLY A 9 3.23 6.41 8.36
N GLY A 10 3.00 7.38 7.47
CA GLY A 10 2.59 8.73 7.84
C GLY A 10 1.24 8.80 8.57
N ARG A 11 0.37 7.80 8.36
CA ARG A 11 -0.92 7.65 9.06
C ARG A 11 -0.80 6.81 10.33
N LEU A 12 0.13 5.85 10.36
CA LEU A 12 0.33 4.95 11.49
C LEU A 12 1.03 5.65 12.65
N VAL A 13 2.02 6.52 12.38
CA VAL A 13 2.76 7.24 13.44
C VAL A 13 1.82 7.98 14.39
N PRO A 14 0.88 8.83 13.93
CA PRO A 14 -0.08 9.49 14.82
C PRO A 14 -0.90 8.51 15.65
N ARG A 15 -1.34 7.41 15.06
CA ARG A 15 -2.14 6.39 15.77
C ARG A 15 -1.35 5.73 16.89
N LEU A 16 -0.09 5.38 16.64
CA LEU A 16 0.79 4.83 17.70
C LEU A 16 1.01 5.81 18.84
N LEU A 17 1.21 7.08 18.53
CA LEU A 17 1.35 8.15 19.53
C LEU A 17 0.07 8.33 20.36
N GLU A 18 -1.13 8.23 19.74
CA GLU A 18 -2.43 8.27 20.40
C GLU A 18 -2.64 7.09 21.35
N HIS A 19 -2.07 5.91 21.03
CA HIS A 19 -2.08 4.72 21.88
C HIS A 19 -0.98 4.75 22.97
N GLY A 20 -0.21 5.84 23.06
CA GLY A 20 0.79 6.03 24.10
C GLY A 20 2.15 5.40 23.82
N HIS A 21 2.41 4.94 22.61
CA HIS A 21 3.71 4.41 22.22
C HIS A 21 4.73 5.53 21.98
N THR A 22 5.98 5.29 22.36
CA THR A 22 7.12 6.10 21.93
C THR A 22 7.58 5.61 20.57
N VAL A 23 7.70 6.51 19.61
CA VAL A 23 7.99 6.15 18.21
C VAL A 23 9.33 6.73 17.77
N ARG A 24 10.23 5.85 17.32
CA ARG A 24 11.42 6.20 16.53
C ARG A 24 11.11 5.96 15.07
N THR A 25 11.29 6.97 14.22
CA THR A 25 11.14 6.88 12.76
C THR A 25 12.49 6.89 12.08
N THR A 26 12.59 6.28 10.91
CA THR A 26 13.81 6.31 10.10
C THR A 26 13.57 7.01 8.76
N THR A 27 14.58 7.72 8.28
CA THR A 27 14.59 8.40 6.98
C THR A 27 15.95 8.29 6.32
N THR A 28 16.00 8.24 4.99
CA THR A 28 17.24 8.36 4.21
C THR A 28 17.60 9.82 3.88
N GLY A 29 16.68 10.75 4.12
CA GLY A 29 16.83 12.17 3.81
C GLY A 29 17.29 13.01 4.99
N ASN A 30 17.42 14.32 4.76
CA ASN A 30 17.66 15.29 5.84
C ASN A 30 16.36 15.49 6.64
N PRO A 31 16.31 15.11 7.93
CA PRO A 31 15.12 15.23 8.76
C PRO A 31 14.64 16.70 8.94
N ASP A 32 15.55 17.68 8.77
CA ASP A 32 15.23 19.10 8.92
C ASP A 32 14.53 19.70 7.68
N ARG A 33 14.51 18.98 6.55
CA ARG A 33 14.10 19.56 5.27
C ARG A 33 12.60 19.39 4.99
N GLU A 34 11.99 18.33 5.49
CA GLU A 34 10.56 18.04 5.33
C GLU A 34 10.07 17.23 6.55
N SER A 35 10.02 17.87 7.72
CA SER A 35 9.49 17.21 8.90
C SER A 35 7.97 17.03 8.73
N PRO A 36 7.44 15.81 8.83
CA PRO A 36 6.00 15.59 8.88
C PRO A 36 5.37 16.36 10.06
N TRP A 37 4.08 16.68 9.97
CA TRP A 37 3.35 17.45 10.99
C TRP A 37 3.40 16.82 12.41
N TRP A 38 3.77 15.56 12.52
CA TRP A 38 3.98 14.82 13.77
C TRP A 38 5.47 14.68 14.14
N GLY A 39 6.39 15.23 13.36
CA GLY A 39 7.83 15.00 13.47
C GLY A 39 8.46 15.46 14.78
N ASP A 40 7.92 16.51 15.41
CA ASP A 40 8.34 17.01 16.72
C ASP A 40 7.93 16.09 17.90
N ARG A 41 7.11 15.08 17.65
CA ARG A 41 6.62 14.12 18.64
C ARG A 41 7.33 12.77 18.60
N VAL A 42 8.29 12.61 17.71
CA VAL A 42 9.02 11.35 17.47
C VAL A 42 10.53 11.58 17.45
N GLU A 43 11.28 10.54 17.75
CA GLU A 43 12.72 10.52 17.46
C GLU A 43 12.91 10.16 15.96
N THR A 44 13.69 10.95 15.23
CA THR A 44 14.01 10.66 13.83
C THR A 44 15.47 10.24 13.70
N PHE A 45 15.70 9.08 13.11
CA PHE A 45 17.02 8.49 12.87
C PHE A 45 17.31 8.45 11.36
N VAL A 46 18.46 8.99 10.94
CA VAL A 46 18.89 8.89 9.53
C VAL A 46 19.49 7.51 9.31
N MET A 47 18.95 6.75 8.38
CA MET A 47 19.32 5.37 8.15
C MET A 47 19.16 4.98 6.69
N ASP A 48 20.21 4.45 6.09
CA ASP A 48 20.11 3.64 4.88
C ASP A 48 19.87 2.18 5.30
N VAL A 49 18.75 1.62 4.87
CA VAL A 49 18.39 0.22 5.18
C VAL A 49 19.36 -0.81 4.58
N LEU A 50 20.18 -0.40 3.60
CA LEU A 50 21.22 -1.22 3.00
C LEU A 50 22.53 -1.19 3.80
N ASP A 51 22.66 -0.28 4.77
CA ASP A 51 23.80 -0.21 5.68
C ASP A 51 23.49 -0.97 6.98
N PRO A 52 24.10 -2.16 7.21
CA PRO A 52 23.77 -3.00 8.35
C PRO A 52 24.14 -2.36 9.70
N GLU A 53 25.15 -1.48 9.74
CA GLU A 53 25.57 -0.80 10.99
C GLU A 53 24.50 0.22 11.38
N GLN A 54 24.02 1.04 10.43
CA GLN A 54 22.96 2.00 10.68
C GLN A 54 21.64 1.32 11.08
N VAL A 55 21.30 0.17 10.46
CA VAL A 55 20.10 -0.59 10.84
C VAL A 55 20.22 -1.13 12.27
N ALA A 56 21.39 -1.64 12.65
CA ALA A 56 21.62 -2.12 14.01
C ALA A 56 21.51 -0.99 15.05
N GLU A 57 22.10 0.19 14.78
CA GLU A 57 22.00 1.37 15.63
C GLU A 57 20.55 1.87 15.76
N ALA A 58 19.80 1.88 14.65
CA ALA A 58 18.39 2.29 14.64
C ALA A 58 17.49 1.34 15.48
N CYS A 59 17.88 0.08 15.63
CA CYS A 59 17.19 -0.93 16.44
C CYS A 59 17.61 -0.93 17.92
N GLU A 60 18.62 -0.15 18.33
CA GLU A 60 19.07 -0.12 19.72
C GLU A 60 17.97 0.43 20.66
N GLY A 61 17.61 -0.35 21.68
CA GLY A 61 16.59 0.00 22.67
C GLY A 61 15.15 0.02 22.13
N ILE A 62 14.88 -0.74 21.05
CA ILE A 62 13.56 -0.85 20.43
C ILE A 62 12.90 -2.17 20.81
N ASP A 63 11.65 -2.12 21.26
CA ASP A 63 10.85 -3.31 21.60
C ASP A 63 10.21 -3.93 20.36
N ALA A 64 9.75 -3.09 19.41
CA ALA A 64 9.06 -3.53 18.20
C ALA A 64 9.45 -2.72 16.97
N VAL A 65 9.56 -3.38 15.81
CA VAL A 65 9.83 -2.75 14.51
C VAL A 65 8.64 -2.87 13.58
N TYR A 66 8.20 -1.75 13.00
CA TYR A 66 7.36 -1.75 11.81
C TYR A 66 8.24 -1.68 10.57
N TYR A 67 8.08 -2.66 9.69
CA TYR A 67 8.74 -2.71 8.39
C TYR A 67 7.72 -2.39 7.30
N LEU A 68 7.77 -1.13 6.81
CA LEU A 68 6.78 -0.59 5.86
C LEU A 68 7.42 -0.14 4.54
N ILE A 69 8.64 -0.60 4.25
CA ILE A 69 9.35 -0.28 3.02
C ILE A 69 9.33 -1.46 2.06
N HIS A 70 9.25 -1.15 0.78
CA HIS A 70 9.39 -2.11 -0.32
C HIS A 70 9.71 -1.37 -1.61
N GLY A 71 10.47 -2.02 -2.50
CA GLY A 71 10.72 -1.51 -3.83
C GLY A 71 9.48 -1.63 -4.73
N MET A 72 9.18 -0.57 -5.48
CA MET A 72 8.05 -0.51 -6.41
C MET A 72 8.50 -0.31 -7.87
N GLY A 73 9.76 -0.57 -8.19
CA GLY A 73 10.28 -0.43 -9.54
C GLY A 73 11.80 -0.33 -9.63
N GLY A 74 12.30 -0.50 -10.85
CA GLY A 74 13.74 -0.59 -11.14
C GLY A 74 14.19 -2.05 -11.27
N ASP A 75 15.23 -2.27 -12.07
CA ASP A 75 15.69 -3.62 -12.46
C ASP A 75 16.26 -4.47 -11.30
N ASP A 76 16.44 -3.89 -10.12
CA ASP A 76 17.14 -4.49 -8.97
C ASP A 76 16.32 -4.43 -7.66
N PHE A 77 15.04 -4.07 -7.70
CA PHE A 77 14.25 -3.87 -6.47
C PHE A 77 14.18 -5.13 -5.59
N ALA A 78 14.00 -6.30 -6.17
CA ALA A 78 13.90 -7.56 -5.42
C ALA A 78 15.19 -7.90 -4.67
N ARG A 79 16.35 -7.60 -5.26
CA ARG A 79 17.65 -7.77 -4.60
C ARG A 79 17.84 -6.76 -3.46
N THR A 80 17.39 -5.54 -3.67
CA THR A 80 17.44 -4.46 -2.65
C THR A 80 16.53 -4.79 -1.48
N ASP A 81 15.29 -5.22 -1.75
CA ASP A 81 14.33 -5.62 -0.71
C ASP A 81 14.85 -6.80 0.11
N ARG A 82 15.44 -7.81 -0.55
CA ARG A 82 16.07 -8.96 0.11
C ARG A 82 17.20 -8.53 1.04
N GLN A 83 18.12 -7.68 0.56
CA GLN A 83 19.24 -7.21 1.36
C GLN A 83 18.77 -6.40 2.58
N ALA A 84 17.80 -5.51 2.38
CA ALA A 84 17.19 -4.72 3.45
C ALA A 84 16.52 -5.61 4.51
N ALA A 85 15.82 -6.67 4.08
CA ALA A 85 15.20 -7.63 4.99
C ALA A 85 16.24 -8.41 5.81
N HIS A 86 17.34 -8.85 5.19
CA HIS A 86 18.44 -9.50 5.92
C HIS A 86 19.09 -8.57 6.95
N ASN A 87 19.40 -7.34 6.55
CA ASN A 87 19.99 -6.35 7.48
C ASN A 87 19.08 -6.13 8.69
N LEU A 88 17.76 -6.02 8.47
CA LEU A 88 16.81 -5.89 9.58
C LEU A 88 16.74 -7.16 10.44
N ALA A 89 16.64 -8.35 9.83
CA ALA A 89 16.58 -9.60 10.59
C ALA A 89 17.81 -9.81 11.48
N ASP A 90 19.00 -9.43 11.00
CA ASP A 90 20.24 -9.49 11.73
C ASP A 90 20.28 -8.44 12.86
N ALA A 91 19.83 -7.21 12.61
CA ALA A 91 19.71 -6.17 13.64
C ALA A 91 18.71 -6.56 14.74
N VAL A 92 17.54 -7.10 14.38
CA VAL A 92 16.53 -7.61 15.30
C VAL A 92 17.14 -8.68 16.22
N ARG A 93 17.91 -9.60 15.66
CA ARG A 93 18.61 -10.65 16.42
C ARG A 93 19.69 -10.06 17.36
N ALA A 94 20.50 -9.12 16.86
CA ALA A 94 21.59 -8.54 17.61
C ALA A 94 21.12 -7.66 18.76
N GLN A 95 20.04 -6.91 18.56
CA GLN A 95 19.51 -5.96 19.55
C GLN A 95 18.42 -6.57 20.46
N GLY A 96 17.99 -7.80 20.19
CA GLY A 96 16.98 -8.48 21.00
C GLY A 96 15.59 -7.86 20.87
N VAL A 97 15.23 -7.38 19.69
CA VAL A 97 13.88 -6.85 19.40
C VAL A 97 12.85 -7.97 19.52
N ASP A 98 11.80 -7.75 20.27
CA ASP A 98 10.79 -8.78 20.58
C ASP A 98 9.81 -9.01 19.43
N ARG A 99 9.55 -7.97 18.59
CA ARG A 99 8.49 -8.01 17.59
C ARG A 99 8.85 -7.30 16.28
N VAL A 100 8.42 -7.91 15.19
CA VAL A 100 8.42 -7.27 13.86
C VAL A 100 7.00 -7.30 13.30
N VAL A 101 6.48 -6.15 12.89
CA VAL A 101 5.22 -6.03 12.16
C VAL A 101 5.53 -5.62 10.73
N TYR A 102 5.15 -6.46 9.77
CA TYR A 102 5.39 -6.25 8.35
C TYR A 102 4.07 -6.07 7.61
N LEU A 103 3.93 -4.98 6.85
CA LEU A 103 2.80 -4.80 5.93
C LEU A 103 3.19 -5.27 4.53
N SER A 104 2.60 -6.37 4.12
CA SER A 104 2.81 -7.03 2.84
C SER A 104 1.57 -6.95 1.94
N GLY A 105 1.63 -7.56 0.77
CA GLY A 105 0.47 -7.79 -0.10
C GLY A 105 -0.09 -9.20 0.04
N ILE A 106 -1.38 -9.39 -0.28
CA ILE A 106 -1.97 -10.73 -0.40
C ILE A 106 -1.16 -11.54 -1.41
N VAL A 107 -0.83 -12.77 -1.03
CA VAL A 107 -0.17 -13.74 -1.90
C VAL A 107 -1.26 -14.65 -2.46
N PRO A 108 -1.55 -14.60 -3.76
CA PRO A 108 -2.56 -15.46 -4.38
C PRO A 108 -2.22 -16.94 -4.25
N ASP A 109 -3.24 -17.78 -4.20
CA ASP A 109 -3.08 -19.24 -4.31
C ASP A 109 -2.80 -19.62 -5.78
N ALA A 110 -1.56 -19.42 -6.19
CA ALA A 110 -1.06 -19.69 -7.53
C ALA A 110 0.34 -20.31 -7.48
N GLY A 111 0.74 -21.02 -8.54
CA GLY A 111 2.10 -21.54 -8.64
C GLY A 111 3.14 -20.42 -8.64
N ASP A 112 4.32 -20.68 -8.09
CA ASP A 112 5.40 -19.69 -7.96
C ASP A 112 5.80 -19.06 -9.31
N ASP A 113 5.69 -19.80 -10.39
CA ASP A 113 5.95 -19.38 -11.77
C ASP A 113 4.88 -18.44 -12.36
N GLN A 114 3.75 -18.29 -11.67
CA GLN A 114 2.63 -17.45 -12.08
C GLN A 114 2.54 -16.14 -11.29
N LEU A 115 3.29 -16.04 -10.18
CA LEU A 115 3.31 -14.84 -9.37
C LEU A 115 4.14 -13.74 -10.03
N SER A 116 3.69 -12.48 -9.90
CA SER A 116 4.52 -11.35 -10.31
C SER A 116 5.78 -11.27 -9.47
N GLU A 117 6.85 -10.70 -10.04
CA GLU A 117 8.11 -10.49 -9.32
C GLU A 117 7.89 -9.69 -8.03
N HIS A 118 6.95 -8.75 -8.05
CA HIS A 118 6.58 -7.94 -6.90
C HIS A 118 5.98 -8.77 -5.75
N ILE A 119 5.06 -9.70 -6.05
CA ILE A 119 4.48 -10.59 -5.04
C ILE A 119 5.53 -11.56 -4.51
N THR A 120 6.37 -12.09 -5.40
CA THR A 120 7.46 -12.99 -5.03
C THR A 120 8.47 -12.31 -4.10
N SER A 121 8.90 -11.07 -4.40
CA SER A 121 9.79 -10.29 -3.54
C SER A 121 9.20 -10.09 -2.14
N ARG A 122 7.93 -9.73 -2.05
CA ARG A 122 7.26 -9.53 -0.75
C ARG A 122 7.19 -10.81 0.09
N ARG A 123 6.91 -11.94 -0.56
CA ARG A 123 6.90 -13.25 0.09
C ARG A 123 8.30 -13.64 0.57
N GLU A 124 9.34 -13.35 -0.20
CA GLU A 124 10.73 -13.57 0.21
C GLU A 124 11.11 -12.71 1.42
N VAL A 125 10.75 -11.43 1.43
CA VAL A 125 10.94 -10.54 2.60
C VAL A 125 10.25 -11.10 3.84
N GLU A 126 8.99 -11.54 3.72
CA GLU A 126 8.25 -12.18 4.80
C GLU A 126 8.99 -13.40 5.36
N GLN A 127 9.51 -14.26 4.48
CA GLN A 127 10.27 -15.45 4.87
C GLN A 127 11.54 -15.07 5.64
N ILE A 128 12.34 -14.13 5.11
CA ILE A 128 13.58 -13.67 5.75
C ILE A 128 13.31 -13.09 7.13
N LEU A 129 12.30 -12.22 7.26
CA LEU A 129 11.94 -11.63 8.56
C LEU A 129 11.48 -12.71 9.55
N SER A 130 10.76 -13.73 9.09
CA SER A 130 10.25 -14.84 9.91
C SER A 130 11.37 -15.77 10.43
N GLU A 131 12.58 -15.70 9.87
CA GLU A 131 13.77 -16.42 10.36
C GLU A 131 14.43 -15.71 11.57
N SER A 132 14.00 -14.48 11.88
CA SER A 132 14.47 -13.77 13.08
C SER A 132 13.89 -14.39 14.36
N PRO A 133 14.51 -14.19 15.53
CA PRO A 133 14.00 -14.70 16.81
C PRO A 133 12.77 -13.95 17.32
N ALA A 134 12.43 -12.80 16.72
CA ALA A 134 11.28 -11.98 17.11
C ALA A 134 9.95 -12.66 16.74
N THR A 135 8.87 -12.29 17.41
CA THR A 135 7.53 -12.61 16.93
C THR A 135 7.22 -11.75 15.71
N VAL A 136 7.09 -12.36 14.53
CA VAL A 136 6.82 -11.67 13.27
C VAL A 136 5.34 -11.77 12.94
N VAL A 137 4.67 -10.62 12.87
CA VAL A 137 3.27 -10.47 12.49
C VAL A 137 3.22 -9.82 11.12
N VAL A 138 2.78 -10.55 10.12
CA VAL A 138 2.67 -10.06 8.75
C VAL A 138 1.21 -9.77 8.44
N LEU A 139 0.90 -8.54 8.02
CA LEU A 139 -0.41 -8.19 7.51
C LEU A 139 -0.34 -8.12 5.98
N ARG A 140 -1.10 -8.95 5.31
CA ARG A 140 -1.19 -9.01 3.84
C ARG A 140 -2.45 -8.32 3.38
N ALA A 141 -2.34 -7.12 2.83
CA ALA A 141 -3.46 -6.34 2.30
C ALA A 141 -3.44 -6.30 0.77
N ALA A 142 -4.61 -6.31 0.14
CA ALA A 142 -4.72 -6.18 -1.32
C ALA A 142 -4.79 -4.69 -1.72
N VAL A 143 -5.97 -4.11 -1.65
CA VAL A 143 -6.29 -2.75 -2.08
C VAL A 143 -6.60 -1.89 -0.86
N LEU A 144 -5.73 -0.95 -0.54
CA LEU A 144 -5.99 0.02 0.53
C LEU A 144 -6.83 1.18 -0.03
N LEU A 145 -7.96 1.47 0.59
CA LEU A 145 -8.83 2.59 0.25
C LEU A 145 -8.58 3.77 1.20
N GLY A 146 -8.33 4.92 0.60
CA GLY A 146 -8.13 6.21 1.28
C GLY A 146 -7.42 7.18 0.36
N SER A 147 -7.64 8.48 0.53
CA SER A 147 -6.98 9.52 -0.26
C SER A 147 -5.47 9.38 -0.21
N GLY A 148 -4.79 9.50 -1.34
CA GLY A 148 -3.34 9.34 -1.45
C GLY A 148 -2.84 7.90 -1.51
N SER A 149 -3.71 6.90 -1.33
CA SER A 149 -3.35 5.51 -1.59
C SER A 149 -3.17 5.28 -3.09
N THR A 150 -2.07 4.66 -3.47
CA THR A 150 -1.79 4.34 -4.88
C THR A 150 -2.95 3.61 -5.56
N SER A 151 -3.48 2.57 -4.90
CA SER A 151 -4.59 1.78 -5.45
C SER A 151 -5.88 2.60 -5.58
N PHE A 152 -6.22 3.40 -4.56
CA PHE A 152 -7.40 4.25 -4.60
C PHE A 152 -7.27 5.34 -5.68
N GLU A 153 -6.10 5.96 -5.80
CA GLU A 153 -5.87 7.01 -6.79
C GLU A 153 -5.92 6.49 -8.22
N ILE A 154 -5.48 5.25 -8.47
CA ILE A 154 -5.66 4.61 -9.77
C ILE A 154 -7.15 4.41 -10.06
N ILE A 155 -7.93 3.86 -9.11
CA ILE A 155 -9.38 3.66 -9.24
C ILE A 155 -10.06 5.01 -9.54
N ARG A 156 -9.78 6.03 -8.74
CA ARG A 156 -10.33 7.38 -8.88
C ARG A 156 -10.01 7.98 -10.25
N GLN A 157 -8.72 8.08 -10.57
CA GLN A 157 -8.27 8.80 -11.77
C GLN A 157 -8.66 8.08 -13.06
N VAL A 158 -8.63 6.73 -13.09
CA VAL A 158 -9.13 5.95 -14.22
C VAL A 158 -10.64 6.19 -14.40
N SER A 159 -11.42 6.09 -13.33
CA SER A 159 -12.87 6.23 -13.39
C SER A 159 -13.32 7.64 -13.78
N GLU A 160 -12.61 8.67 -13.35
CA GLU A 160 -12.92 10.06 -13.67
C GLU A 160 -12.49 10.43 -15.09
N ARG A 161 -11.36 9.91 -15.57
CA ARG A 161 -10.73 10.29 -16.85
C ARG A 161 -11.19 9.45 -18.04
N MET A 162 -11.59 8.19 -17.82
CA MET A 162 -12.08 7.33 -18.90
C MET A 162 -13.60 7.49 -19.11
N PRO A 163 -14.06 7.75 -20.34
CA PRO A 163 -15.51 7.81 -20.62
C PRO A 163 -16.18 6.44 -20.62
N VAL A 164 -15.42 5.36 -20.79
CA VAL A 164 -15.86 3.96 -20.81
C VAL A 164 -14.80 3.14 -20.06
N HIS A 165 -15.23 2.33 -19.11
CA HIS A 165 -14.33 1.37 -18.46
C HIS A 165 -14.11 0.19 -19.42
N THR A 166 -12.90 0.03 -19.91
CA THR A 166 -12.49 -1.16 -20.66
C THR A 166 -11.79 -2.12 -19.73
N VAL A 167 -12.44 -3.22 -19.39
CA VAL A 167 -11.92 -4.24 -18.48
C VAL A 167 -11.49 -5.45 -19.31
N PRO A 168 -10.18 -5.79 -19.34
CA PRO A 168 -9.74 -7.02 -19.97
C PRO A 168 -10.32 -8.24 -19.28
N THR A 169 -10.64 -9.29 -20.03
CA THR A 169 -11.23 -10.50 -19.44
C THR A 169 -10.35 -11.21 -18.39
N TRP A 170 -9.03 -11.01 -18.45
CA TRP A 170 -8.09 -11.51 -17.44
C TRP A 170 -8.13 -10.72 -16.12
N MET A 171 -8.76 -9.53 -16.08
CA MET A 171 -9.02 -8.74 -14.86
C MET A 171 -10.35 -9.10 -14.19
N ASP A 172 -10.96 -10.24 -14.55
CA ASP A 172 -12.17 -10.74 -13.90
C ASP A 172 -11.90 -11.38 -12.53
N SER A 173 -10.75 -11.08 -11.96
CA SER A 173 -10.31 -11.49 -10.63
C SER A 173 -11.08 -10.76 -9.53
N LEU A 174 -11.20 -11.45 -8.38
CA LEU A 174 -11.78 -10.89 -7.18
C LEU A 174 -10.77 -10.03 -6.42
N VAL A 175 -11.24 -8.93 -5.90
CA VAL A 175 -10.49 -8.08 -4.97
C VAL A 175 -11.30 -7.88 -3.69
N GLN A 176 -10.60 -7.70 -2.59
CA GLN A 176 -11.21 -7.42 -1.27
C GLN A 176 -10.58 -6.14 -0.70
N PRO A 177 -11.06 -4.95 -1.14
CA PRO A 177 -10.53 -3.68 -0.68
C PRO A 177 -10.77 -3.49 0.81
N ILE A 178 -9.81 -2.86 1.49
CA ILE A 178 -9.94 -2.49 2.90
C ILE A 178 -9.69 -1.00 3.09
N ALA A 179 -10.48 -0.36 3.94
CA ALA A 179 -10.25 1.01 4.35
C ALA A 179 -8.91 1.13 5.10
N VAL A 180 -8.11 2.16 4.79
CA VAL A 180 -6.79 2.32 5.42
C VAL A 180 -6.90 2.41 6.94
N VAL A 181 -7.98 2.98 7.48
CA VAL A 181 -8.20 3.07 8.94
C VAL A 181 -8.33 1.70 9.58
N ASP A 182 -8.98 0.73 8.93
CA ASP A 182 -9.11 -0.64 9.43
C ASP A 182 -7.75 -1.36 9.40
N ALA A 183 -6.97 -1.14 8.34
CA ALA A 183 -5.61 -1.66 8.25
C ALA A 183 -4.68 -1.04 9.31
N LEU A 184 -4.85 0.26 9.63
CA LEU A 184 -4.11 0.92 10.69
C LEU A 184 -4.45 0.34 12.07
N GLU A 185 -5.73 0.08 12.36
CA GLU A 185 -6.14 -0.56 13.62
C GLU A 185 -5.55 -1.98 13.74
N ALA A 186 -5.56 -2.75 12.64
CA ALA A 186 -4.93 -4.07 12.63
C ALA A 186 -3.40 -3.98 12.85
N LEU A 187 -2.73 -2.97 12.27
CA LEU A 187 -1.30 -2.73 12.50
C LEU A 187 -1.02 -2.38 13.97
N VAL A 188 -1.84 -1.53 14.59
CA VAL A 188 -1.70 -1.19 16.03
C VAL A 188 -1.92 -2.45 16.86
N GLY A 189 -3.01 -3.18 16.64
CA GLY A 189 -3.31 -4.40 17.39
C GLY A 189 -2.29 -5.53 17.21
N ALA A 190 -1.52 -5.51 16.13
CA ALA A 190 -0.41 -6.45 15.92
C ALA A 190 0.69 -6.33 17.00
N LEU A 191 0.79 -5.19 17.70
CA LEU A 191 1.71 -5.05 18.83
C LEU A 191 1.29 -5.90 20.04
N ASP A 192 0.00 -6.11 20.24
CA ASP A 192 -0.55 -6.86 21.38
C ASP A 192 -0.75 -8.35 21.07
N TYR A 193 -0.48 -8.77 19.83
CA TYR A 193 -0.64 -10.17 19.43
C TYR A 193 0.32 -11.08 20.21
N SER A 194 -0.19 -12.10 20.89
CA SER A 194 0.57 -12.99 21.78
C SER A 194 0.81 -14.40 21.23
N GLY A 195 0.39 -14.65 19.98
CA GLY A 195 0.59 -15.94 19.31
C GLY A 195 1.97 -16.08 18.64
N PRO A 196 2.24 -17.21 18.00
CA PRO A 196 3.47 -17.42 17.22
C PRO A 196 3.51 -16.54 15.97
N SER A 197 4.71 -16.40 15.40
CA SER A 197 4.88 -15.72 14.10
C SER A 197 3.92 -16.28 13.04
N ARG A 198 3.19 -15.38 12.37
CA ARG A 198 2.27 -15.75 11.29
C ARG A 198 1.90 -14.55 10.41
N HIS A 199 1.29 -14.83 9.29
CA HIS A 199 0.59 -13.81 8.52
C HIS A 199 -0.93 -13.80 8.81
N PHE A 200 -1.54 -12.65 8.52
CA PHE A 200 -2.97 -12.40 8.50
C PHE A 200 -3.31 -11.74 7.18
N ASP A 201 -4.23 -12.32 6.43
CA ASP A 201 -4.78 -11.66 5.26
C ASP A 201 -5.79 -10.61 5.71
N VAL A 202 -5.60 -9.38 5.25
CA VAL A 202 -6.35 -8.21 5.72
C VAL A 202 -7.26 -7.73 4.60
N GLY A 203 -8.56 -7.95 4.74
CA GLY A 203 -9.57 -7.60 3.75
C GLY A 203 -10.76 -6.88 4.36
N GLY A 204 -11.37 -5.97 3.59
CA GLY A 204 -12.60 -5.29 3.98
C GLY A 204 -13.83 -6.20 3.88
N PRO A 205 -15.02 -5.65 4.16
CA PRO A 205 -16.25 -6.44 4.17
C PRO A 205 -16.73 -6.86 2.77
N ASP A 206 -16.25 -6.19 1.73
CA ASP A 206 -16.75 -6.35 0.37
C ASP A 206 -15.75 -7.16 -0.48
N ARG A 207 -16.23 -8.25 -1.10
CA ARG A 207 -15.50 -9.04 -2.10
C ARG A 207 -16.18 -8.86 -3.45
N LEU A 208 -15.46 -8.32 -4.43
CA LEU A 208 -16.05 -8.01 -5.72
C LEU A 208 -15.02 -8.11 -6.85
N ARG A 209 -15.50 -8.17 -8.10
CA ARG A 209 -14.64 -8.10 -9.28
C ARG A 209 -14.06 -6.70 -9.44
N TYR A 210 -12.87 -6.59 -9.99
CA TYR A 210 -12.21 -5.28 -10.15
C TYR A 210 -13.06 -4.30 -10.96
N GLY A 211 -13.71 -4.77 -12.04
CA GLY A 211 -14.67 -3.95 -12.83
C GLY A 211 -15.82 -3.41 -11.97
N ALA A 212 -16.37 -4.24 -11.07
CA ALA A 212 -17.42 -3.82 -10.15
C ALA A 212 -16.93 -2.80 -9.10
N LEU A 213 -15.64 -2.81 -8.74
CA LEU A 213 -15.03 -1.79 -7.89
C LEU A 213 -14.99 -0.42 -8.59
N LEU A 214 -14.65 -0.39 -9.89
CA LEU A 214 -14.71 0.84 -10.69
C LEU A 214 -16.16 1.35 -10.82
N ASP A 215 -17.13 0.45 -11.02
CA ASP A 215 -18.55 0.79 -11.12
C ASP A 215 -19.09 1.32 -9.78
N ALA A 216 -18.69 0.74 -8.66
CA ALA A 216 -19.02 1.20 -7.32
C ALA A 216 -18.51 2.64 -7.08
N TYR A 217 -17.27 2.92 -7.47
CA TYR A 217 -16.71 4.27 -7.38
C TYR A 217 -17.50 5.27 -8.24
N THR A 218 -17.72 4.98 -9.53
CA THR A 218 -18.44 5.89 -10.42
C THR A 218 -19.89 6.12 -9.98
N SER A 219 -20.55 5.09 -9.44
CA SER A 219 -21.90 5.21 -8.86
C SER A 219 -21.89 6.16 -7.66
N HIS A 220 -20.88 6.05 -6.79
CA HIS A 220 -20.72 6.90 -5.60
C HIS A 220 -20.57 8.39 -5.99
N VAL A 221 -19.76 8.70 -7.00
CA VAL A 221 -19.54 10.08 -7.45
C VAL A 221 -20.55 10.56 -8.50
N GLY A 222 -21.56 9.77 -8.83
CA GLY A 222 -22.62 10.14 -9.79
C GLY A 222 -22.17 10.18 -11.25
N LEU A 223 -21.07 9.54 -11.61
CA LEU A 223 -20.58 9.41 -12.97
C LEU A 223 -21.25 8.21 -13.66
N GLN A 224 -21.61 8.38 -14.93
CA GLN A 224 -22.08 7.27 -15.76
C GLN A 224 -20.94 6.82 -16.68
N ARG A 225 -20.37 5.68 -16.38
CA ARG A 225 -19.28 5.06 -17.14
C ARG A 225 -19.66 3.62 -17.47
N PRO A 226 -20.08 3.32 -18.71
CA PRO A 226 -20.36 1.94 -19.08
C PRO A 226 -19.09 1.11 -19.00
N THR A 227 -19.19 -0.10 -18.45
CA THR A 227 -18.10 -1.09 -18.43
C THR A 227 -18.24 -2.00 -19.62
N VAL A 228 -17.16 -2.22 -20.35
CA VAL A 228 -17.08 -3.09 -21.53
C VAL A 228 -15.93 -4.08 -21.35
N ASP A 229 -16.25 -5.35 -21.41
CA ASP A 229 -15.26 -6.42 -21.41
C ASP A 229 -14.55 -6.49 -22.76
N VAL A 230 -13.23 -6.42 -22.72
CA VAL A 230 -12.40 -6.49 -23.93
C VAL A 230 -11.53 -7.74 -23.88
N PRO A 231 -11.74 -8.70 -24.80
CA PRO A 231 -10.89 -9.87 -24.88
C PRO A 231 -9.49 -9.50 -25.38
N LEU A 232 -8.48 -10.25 -24.89
CA LEU A 232 -7.12 -10.29 -25.46
C LEU A 232 -6.28 -9.00 -25.39
N LEU A 233 -6.53 -8.09 -24.44
CA LEU A 233 -5.59 -6.99 -24.17
C LEU A 233 -4.39 -7.50 -23.36
N PRO A 234 -3.14 -7.33 -23.86
CA PRO A 234 -1.94 -7.70 -23.10
C PRO A 234 -1.82 -6.86 -21.81
N THR A 235 -1.39 -7.49 -20.72
CA THR A 235 -1.21 -6.84 -19.41
C THR A 235 -0.29 -5.61 -19.49
N ALA A 236 0.84 -5.73 -20.20
CA ALA A 236 1.78 -4.64 -20.39
C ALA A 236 1.15 -3.42 -21.10
N LEU A 237 0.26 -3.66 -22.07
CA LEU A 237 -0.45 -2.57 -22.75
C LEU A 237 -1.44 -1.87 -21.80
N VAL A 238 -2.14 -2.64 -20.98
CA VAL A 238 -3.06 -2.09 -19.98
C VAL A 238 -2.29 -1.28 -18.95
N GLY A 239 -1.19 -1.79 -18.42
CA GLY A 239 -0.32 -1.08 -17.48
C GLY A 239 0.20 0.24 -18.05
N THR A 240 0.64 0.23 -19.32
CA THR A 240 1.07 1.43 -20.05
C THR A 240 -0.05 2.45 -20.21
N LEU A 241 -1.25 2.02 -20.64
CA LEU A 241 -2.40 2.91 -20.81
C LEU A 241 -2.85 3.51 -19.48
N VAL A 242 -3.02 2.70 -18.45
CA VAL A 242 -3.40 3.18 -17.10
C VAL A 242 -2.33 4.09 -16.52
N GLY A 243 -1.04 3.74 -16.66
CA GLY A 243 0.07 4.58 -16.22
C GLY A 243 0.15 5.94 -16.91
N SER A 244 -0.34 6.02 -18.17
CA SER A 244 -0.41 7.29 -18.90
C SER A 244 -1.68 8.09 -18.59
N LEU A 245 -2.74 7.43 -18.14
CA LEU A 245 -4.00 8.05 -17.73
C LEU A 245 -3.95 8.58 -16.31
N THR A 246 -3.09 8.03 -15.46
CA THR A 246 -2.97 8.41 -14.06
C THR A 246 -1.71 9.26 -13.83
N ASP A 247 -1.70 10.01 -12.75
CA ASP A 247 -0.52 10.78 -12.31
C ASP A 247 0.37 9.94 -11.36
N VAL A 248 -0.06 8.71 -11.07
CA VAL A 248 0.69 7.72 -10.28
C VAL A 248 1.93 7.28 -11.07
N PRO A 249 3.10 7.09 -10.43
CA PRO A 249 4.30 6.65 -11.11
C PRO A 249 4.07 5.35 -11.90
N ARG A 250 4.40 5.38 -13.19
CA ARG A 250 4.12 4.30 -14.13
C ARG A 250 4.62 2.91 -13.70
N PRO A 251 5.85 2.74 -13.17
CA PRO A 251 6.31 1.42 -12.71
C PRO A 251 5.42 0.83 -11.62
N THR A 252 4.90 1.68 -10.74
CA THR A 252 3.97 1.28 -9.68
C THR A 252 2.62 0.82 -10.24
N VAL A 253 2.10 1.54 -11.24
CA VAL A 253 0.85 1.17 -11.93
C VAL A 253 1.00 -0.17 -12.63
N GLU A 254 2.10 -0.39 -13.35
CA GLU A 254 2.37 -1.63 -14.08
C GLU A 254 2.44 -2.84 -13.13
N ALA A 255 3.13 -2.72 -11.99
CA ALA A 255 3.22 -3.76 -10.97
C ALA A 255 1.85 -4.10 -10.36
N LEU A 256 1.03 -3.07 -10.09
CA LEU A 256 -0.32 -3.29 -9.54
C LEU A 256 -1.27 -3.92 -10.55
N VAL A 257 -1.24 -3.47 -11.82
CA VAL A 257 -2.05 -4.06 -12.90
C VAL A 257 -1.69 -5.54 -13.11
N GLU A 258 -0.41 -5.90 -13.03
CA GLU A 258 0.01 -7.29 -13.14
C GLU A 258 -0.58 -8.17 -12.03
N SER A 259 -0.65 -7.65 -10.81
CA SER A 259 -1.21 -8.36 -9.65
C SER A 259 -2.72 -8.65 -9.80
N LEU A 260 -3.46 -7.87 -10.62
CA LEU A 260 -4.88 -8.07 -10.87
C LEU A 260 -5.22 -9.29 -11.76
N ARG A 261 -4.24 -10.06 -12.17
CA ARG A 261 -4.45 -11.34 -12.87
C ARG A 261 -4.93 -12.47 -11.95
N HIS A 262 -4.79 -12.28 -10.65
CA HIS A 262 -5.13 -13.26 -9.62
C HIS A 262 -6.12 -12.68 -8.64
N ASP A 263 -6.86 -13.56 -7.97
CA ASP A 263 -7.73 -13.16 -6.89
C ASP A 263 -6.90 -12.61 -5.72
N MET A 264 -7.22 -11.38 -5.33
CA MET A 264 -6.58 -10.66 -4.24
C MET A 264 -7.57 -10.52 -3.09
N VAL A 265 -7.92 -11.67 -2.49
CA VAL A 265 -8.91 -11.79 -1.42
C VAL A 265 -8.30 -12.50 -0.22
N ALA A 266 -8.73 -12.13 0.97
CA ALA A 266 -8.30 -12.78 2.21
C ALA A 266 -8.78 -14.24 2.26
N ALA A 267 -7.90 -15.15 2.68
CA ALA A 267 -8.23 -16.57 2.82
C ALA A 267 -9.18 -16.82 4.00
N ASP A 268 -9.06 -16.04 5.06
CA ASP A 268 -9.87 -16.10 6.28
C ASP A 268 -10.10 -14.70 6.86
N ASP A 269 -10.76 -14.63 8.01
CA ASP A 269 -11.05 -13.39 8.72
C ASP A 269 -10.27 -13.30 10.06
N ASP A 270 -9.21 -14.08 10.23
CA ASP A 270 -8.44 -14.20 11.49
C ASP A 270 -7.86 -12.84 11.94
N PHE A 271 -7.56 -11.93 11.00
CA PHE A 271 -7.07 -10.59 11.33
C PHE A 271 -8.03 -9.78 12.20
N LEU A 272 -9.34 -10.10 12.20
CA LEU A 272 -10.32 -9.44 13.07
C LEU A 272 -9.96 -9.56 14.56
N ALA A 273 -9.20 -10.59 14.93
CA ALA A 273 -8.68 -10.73 16.30
C ALA A 273 -7.65 -9.67 16.70
N LEU A 274 -7.08 -8.95 15.72
CA LEU A 274 -6.17 -7.82 15.96
C LEU A 274 -6.92 -6.51 16.18
N LEU A 275 -8.21 -6.45 15.84
CA LEU A 275 -9.00 -5.23 15.93
C LEU A 275 -9.58 -5.04 17.33
N PRO A 276 -9.83 -3.79 17.76
CA PRO A 276 -10.53 -3.53 19.02
C PRO A 276 -11.88 -4.22 19.09
N THR A 277 -12.26 -4.69 20.29
CA THR A 277 -13.55 -5.35 20.50
C THR A 277 -14.71 -4.50 20.03
N GLY A 278 -15.52 -5.05 19.13
CA GLY A 278 -16.68 -4.35 18.57
C GLY A 278 -16.35 -3.43 17.39
N HIS A 279 -15.10 -3.40 16.92
CA HIS A 279 -14.74 -2.69 15.71
C HIS A 279 -15.58 -3.18 14.52
N ARG A 280 -16.04 -2.24 13.70
CA ARG A 280 -16.77 -2.53 12.46
C ARG A 280 -15.96 -2.06 11.29
N LEU A 281 -15.71 -2.96 10.35
CA LEU A 281 -15.01 -2.64 9.11
C LEU A 281 -15.81 -1.61 8.30
N VAL A 282 -15.10 -0.69 7.69
CA VAL A 282 -15.64 0.35 6.83
C VAL A 282 -15.97 -0.24 5.47
N GLY A 283 -17.24 -0.16 5.05
CA GLY A 283 -17.67 -0.59 3.70
C GLY A 283 -17.29 0.40 2.62
N LEU A 284 -17.41 -0.03 1.34
CA LEU A 284 -16.95 0.72 0.16
C LEU A 284 -17.50 2.14 0.06
N ASP A 285 -18.81 2.32 0.22
CA ASP A 285 -19.45 3.64 0.07
C ASP A 285 -18.94 4.64 1.10
N GLU A 286 -18.83 4.21 2.36
CA GLU A 286 -18.27 5.03 3.42
C GLU A 286 -16.77 5.29 3.22
N ALA A 287 -16.01 4.31 2.72
CA ALA A 287 -14.60 4.48 2.40
C ALA A 287 -14.41 5.54 1.30
N PHE A 288 -15.20 5.51 0.23
CA PHE A 288 -15.16 6.52 -0.82
C PHE A 288 -15.56 7.90 -0.31
N ARG A 289 -16.64 7.98 0.47
CA ARG A 289 -17.11 9.24 1.04
C ARG A 289 -16.01 9.92 1.90
N ARG A 290 -15.32 9.14 2.73
CA ARG A 290 -14.24 9.66 3.59
C ARG A 290 -12.98 10.00 2.80
N ALA A 291 -12.59 9.15 1.84
CA ALA A 291 -11.40 9.39 1.00
C ALA A 291 -11.53 10.65 0.11
N LEU A 292 -12.77 10.98 -0.31
CA LEU A 292 -13.07 12.15 -1.13
C LEU A 292 -13.44 13.40 -0.32
N ALA A 293 -13.34 13.33 1.01
CA ALA A 293 -13.62 14.49 1.85
C ALA A 293 -12.67 15.65 1.53
N PRO A 294 -13.11 16.91 1.65
CA PRO A 294 -12.23 18.07 1.49
C PRO A 294 -11.04 18.02 2.45
N ARG A 295 -9.88 18.49 1.99
CA ARG A 295 -8.70 18.64 2.86
C ARG A 295 -9.01 19.54 4.04
N THR A 296 -8.72 19.09 5.24
CA THR A 296 -8.85 19.90 6.46
C THR A 296 -7.64 20.83 6.62
N THR A 297 -7.82 21.95 7.32
CA THR A 297 -6.75 22.91 7.59
C THR A 297 -5.79 22.42 8.69
N SER A 298 -6.26 21.55 9.58
CA SER A 298 -5.46 20.98 10.67
C SER A 298 -5.22 19.49 10.45
N PRO A 299 -3.96 19.05 10.26
CA PRO A 299 -3.67 17.64 10.11
C PRO A 299 -3.95 16.82 11.38
N HIS A 300 -4.00 17.44 12.55
CA HIS A 300 -4.34 16.78 13.81
C HIS A 300 -5.81 16.37 13.90
N GLU A 301 -6.69 17.05 13.17
CA GLU A 301 -8.13 16.80 13.14
C GLU A 301 -8.56 16.05 11.86
N ALA A 302 -7.59 15.80 10.97
CA ALA A 302 -7.87 15.17 9.70
C ALA A 302 -8.27 13.70 9.88
N ASP A 303 -9.30 13.28 9.14
CA ASP A 303 -9.62 11.87 8.99
C ASP A 303 -8.44 11.16 8.30
N PRO A 304 -7.88 10.08 8.87
CA PRO A 304 -6.83 9.32 8.23
C PRO A 304 -7.20 8.74 6.85
N MET A 305 -8.49 8.63 6.54
CA MET A 305 -8.99 8.25 5.21
C MET A 305 -8.92 9.38 4.19
N GLY A 306 -8.97 10.63 4.65
CA GLY A 306 -8.99 11.84 3.83
C GLY A 306 -7.60 12.31 3.39
N PRO A 307 -7.55 13.42 2.61
CA PRO A 307 -6.30 14.02 2.17
C PRO A 307 -5.47 14.55 3.33
N LEU A 308 -4.21 14.16 3.40
CA LEU A 308 -3.25 14.62 4.40
C LEU A 308 -2.11 15.42 3.74
N PRO A 309 -1.42 16.32 4.48
CA PRO A 309 -0.33 17.13 3.93
C PRO A 309 0.83 16.34 3.35
N GLN A 310 1.10 15.14 3.88
CA GLN A 310 2.17 14.25 3.43
C GLN A 310 1.78 13.36 2.25
N ASP A 311 0.53 13.42 1.79
CA ASP A 311 0.13 12.62 0.63
C ASP A 311 0.92 13.08 -0.61
N PRO A 312 1.25 12.16 -1.52
CA PRO A 312 1.99 12.50 -2.72
C PRO A 312 1.25 13.55 -3.57
N ALA A 313 2.01 14.45 -4.21
CA ALA A 313 1.44 15.51 -5.04
C ALA A 313 0.54 14.99 -6.18
N TRP A 314 0.79 13.79 -6.67
CA TRP A 314 -0.07 13.15 -7.69
C TRP A 314 -1.45 12.72 -7.16
N ALA A 315 -1.66 12.69 -5.84
CA ALA A 315 -2.96 12.44 -5.23
C ALA A 315 -3.90 13.66 -5.29
N ASP A 316 -3.36 14.85 -5.46
CA ASP A 316 -4.14 16.10 -5.54
C ASP A 316 -4.76 16.35 -6.94
N GLY A 317 -4.63 15.43 -7.89
CA GLY A 317 -5.22 15.55 -9.21
C GLY A 317 -4.38 16.33 -10.22
N GLY A 318 -3.07 16.25 -10.10
CA GLY A 318 -1.96 16.90 -10.81
C GLY A 318 -2.18 17.43 -12.23
N ASP A 319 -2.30 16.62 -13.23
CA ASP A 319 -2.29 17.05 -14.63
C ASP A 319 -3.69 17.29 -15.19
N GLU A 320 -4.06 18.55 -15.38
CA GLU A 320 -5.36 18.98 -15.96
C GLU A 320 -5.53 18.69 -17.47
N ARG A 321 -4.54 18.05 -18.12
CA ARG A 321 -4.68 17.74 -19.55
C ARG A 321 -5.91 16.84 -19.80
N PRO A 322 -6.67 17.10 -20.90
CA PRO A 322 -7.81 16.27 -21.26
C PRO A 322 -7.43 14.79 -21.38
N ALA A 323 -8.25 13.89 -20.83
CA ALA A 323 -8.01 12.44 -20.85
C ALA A 323 -7.70 11.91 -22.27
N LEU A 324 -8.38 12.46 -23.29
CA LEU A 324 -8.15 12.10 -24.69
C LEU A 324 -6.72 12.41 -25.15
N ALA A 325 -6.12 13.52 -24.70
CA ALA A 325 -4.75 13.87 -25.06
C ALA A 325 -3.76 12.88 -24.41
N LYS A 326 -3.98 12.50 -23.14
CA LYS A 326 -3.18 11.48 -22.43
C LYS A 326 -3.26 10.11 -23.12
N VAL A 327 -4.47 9.69 -23.55
CA VAL A 327 -4.69 8.43 -24.31
C VAL A 327 -3.95 8.46 -25.65
N VAL A 328 -4.04 9.56 -26.39
CA VAL A 328 -3.36 9.69 -27.70
C VAL A 328 -1.84 9.62 -27.53
N ASP A 329 -1.29 10.28 -26.53
CA ASP A 329 0.14 10.23 -26.26
C ASP A 329 0.58 8.81 -25.84
N ALA A 330 -0.18 8.14 -24.96
CA ALA A 330 0.06 6.77 -24.54
C ALA A 330 0.03 5.75 -25.69
N VAL A 331 -0.92 5.91 -26.62
CA VAL A 331 -1.00 5.04 -27.80
C VAL A 331 0.19 5.28 -28.74
N LYS A 332 0.66 6.52 -28.87
CA LYS A 332 1.86 6.82 -29.66
C LYS A 332 3.13 6.19 -29.05
N ASP A 333 3.23 6.26 -27.71
CA ASP A 333 4.40 5.69 -26.99
C ASP A 333 4.39 4.15 -27.00
N ALA A 334 3.21 3.53 -27.07
CA ALA A 334 3.06 2.08 -27.12
C ALA A 334 3.22 1.46 -28.51
N LEU A 335 3.16 2.27 -29.58
CA LEU A 335 3.38 1.79 -30.94
C LEU A 335 4.87 1.82 -31.29
N PRO A 336 5.45 0.74 -31.83
CA PRO A 336 6.85 0.76 -32.27
C PRO A 336 7.03 1.84 -33.32
N SER A 337 8.06 2.67 -33.16
CA SER A 337 8.49 3.65 -34.15
C SER A 337 8.77 2.93 -35.45
N THR A 338 7.96 3.16 -36.49
CA THR A 338 8.18 2.63 -37.84
C THR A 338 9.37 3.29 -38.50
#